data_434283196eb9f8830b661f344abb7943
#
_entry.id   434283196eb9f8830b661f344abb7943
#
_cell.length_a   1.000
_cell.length_b   1.000
_cell.length_c   1.000
_cell.angle_alpha   90.00
_cell.angle_beta   90.00
_cell.angle_gamma   90.00
#
_symmetry.space_group_name_H-M   'P 1'
#
loop_
_entity.id
_entity.type
_entity.pdbx_description
1 polymer ?
#
loop_
_entity_poly.entity_id
_entity_poly.type
_entity_poly.pdbx_seq_one_letter_code
_entity_poly.pdbx_strand_id
1 'polypeptide(L)'
;MMQDGMWHVETFESKVEPGVLEAFFKDELLPYWRSRGFNVKVFVTQYSLGPAQFWLLTEIENMASFDSWPELAEGEPRGRDLMNRVVRMMENVRGSVVRDLETTGHGR
;
A
#
# COMPACT_ATOMS: atom_id res chain seq x y z
N MET A 1 8.47 -12.10 -18.67
CA MET A 1 7.25 -12.66 -18.33
C MET A 1 6.65 -11.97 -17.18
N MET A 2 5.41 -11.72 -17.26
CA MET A 2 4.78 -10.99 -16.24
C MET A 2 4.61 -11.82 -15.01
N GLN A 3 4.84 -11.25 -13.90
CA GLN A 3 4.60 -11.90 -12.65
C GLN A 3 3.11 -11.95 -12.39
N ASP A 4 2.65 -13.06 -11.91
CA ASP A 4 1.22 -13.30 -11.84
C ASP A 4 0.60 -12.73 -10.59
N GLY A 5 0.24 -11.48 -10.64
CA GLY A 5 -0.63 -10.90 -9.63
C GLY A 5 -0.15 -11.02 -8.20
N MET A 6 1.09 -10.66 -7.93
CA MET A 6 1.56 -10.61 -6.56
C MET A 6 1.36 -9.21 -6.00
N TRP A 7 0.87 -9.16 -4.78
CA TRP A 7 0.57 -7.90 -4.13
C TRP A 7 1.07 -7.90 -2.71
N HIS A 8 1.62 -6.77 -2.30
CA HIS A 8 1.86 -6.53 -0.88
C HIS A 8 0.61 -5.85 -0.34
N VAL A 9 0.02 -6.43 0.69
CA VAL A 9 -1.21 -5.92 1.27
C VAL A 9 -0.94 -5.51 2.70
N GLU A 10 -1.18 -4.25 3.01
CA GLU A 10 -1.14 -3.77 4.39
C GLU A 10 -2.54 -3.40 4.82
N THR A 11 -2.91 -3.84 6.01
CA THR A 11 -4.18 -3.43 6.60
C THR A 11 -3.87 -2.63 7.86
N PHE A 12 -4.68 -1.62 8.12
CA PHE A 12 -4.44 -0.75 9.28
C PHE A 12 -5.69 0.06 9.59
N GLU A 13 -5.66 0.66 10.77
CA GLU A 13 -6.70 1.58 11.19
C GLU A 13 -6.10 2.97 11.31
N SER A 14 -6.94 3.98 11.34
CA SER A 14 -6.48 5.36 11.43
C SER A 14 -6.40 5.81 12.88
N LYS A 15 -5.28 6.43 13.25
CA LYS A 15 -5.17 7.09 14.54
C LYS A 15 -5.78 8.47 14.54
N VAL A 16 -6.02 9.01 13.35
CA VAL A 16 -6.58 10.34 13.19
C VAL A 16 -7.96 10.19 12.59
N GLU A 17 -8.64 11.30 12.40
CA GLU A 17 -9.92 11.26 11.69
C GLU A 17 -9.71 10.54 10.37
N PRO A 18 -10.53 9.53 10.04
CA PRO A 18 -10.32 8.77 8.80
C PRO A 18 -10.22 9.63 7.56
N GLY A 19 -11.00 10.71 7.49
CA GLY A 19 -10.91 11.60 6.33
C GLY A 19 -9.55 12.27 6.17
N VAL A 20 -8.87 12.51 7.27
CA VAL A 20 -7.52 13.10 7.21
C VAL A 20 -6.56 12.09 6.58
N LEU A 21 -6.65 10.83 6.96
CA LEU A 21 -5.79 9.81 6.40
C LEU A 21 -6.13 9.56 4.94
N GLU A 22 -7.43 9.54 4.60
CA GLU A 22 -7.84 9.40 3.21
C GLU A 22 -7.26 10.52 2.35
N ALA A 23 -7.36 11.75 2.82
CA ALA A 23 -6.83 12.89 2.06
C ALA A 23 -5.32 12.77 1.89
N PHE A 24 -4.62 12.31 2.91
CA PHE A 24 -3.19 12.16 2.81
C PHE A 24 -2.82 11.14 1.73
N PHE A 25 -3.53 10.01 1.68
CA PHE A 25 -3.28 9.04 0.63
C PHE A 25 -3.59 9.62 -0.74
N LYS A 26 -4.77 10.22 -0.89
CA LYS A 26 -5.20 10.70 -2.19
C LYS A 26 -4.33 11.84 -2.72
N ASP A 27 -3.96 12.74 -1.85
CA ASP A 27 -3.33 13.98 -2.31
C ASP A 27 -1.82 13.94 -2.28
N GLU A 28 -1.23 13.07 -1.48
CA GLU A 28 0.22 13.08 -1.31
C GLU A 28 0.88 11.73 -1.54
N LEU A 29 0.47 10.69 -0.83
CA LEU A 29 1.21 9.44 -0.87
C LEU A 29 1.00 8.66 -2.16
N LEU A 30 -0.24 8.46 -2.58
CA LEU A 30 -0.48 7.71 -3.80
C LEU A 30 0.11 8.39 -5.03
N PRO A 31 -0.06 9.72 -5.19
CA PRO A 31 0.59 10.37 -6.34
C PRO A 31 2.09 10.20 -6.35
N TYR A 32 2.71 10.27 -5.17
CA TYR A 32 4.15 10.11 -5.09
C TYR A 32 4.57 8.71 -5.54
N TRP A 33 3.93 7.66 -4.97
CA TRP A 33 4.29 6.30 -5.33
C TRP A 33 4.04 6.02 -6.80
N ARG A 34 2.93 6.53 -7.33
CA ARG A 34 2.62 6.32 -8.74
C ARG A 34 3.64 7.01 -9.64
N SER A 35 4.14 8.17 -9.21
CA SER A 35 5.17 8.86 -9.97
C SER A 35 6.49 8.09 -9.99
N ARG A 36 6.65 7.14 -9.07
CA ARG A 36 7.82 6.30 -9.02
C ARG A 36 7.59 4.94 -9.68
N GLY A 37 6.47 4.79 -10.36
CA GLY A 37 6.21 3.56 -11.11
C GLY A 37 5.49 2.47 -10.34
N PHE A 38 5.07 2.75 -9.12
CA PHE A 38 4.38 1.73 -8.34
C PHE A 38 2.89 1.73 -8.65
N ASN A 39 2.33 0.53 -8.77
CA ASN A 39 0.89 0.37 -8.91
C ASN A 39 0.33 0.14 -7.52
N VAL A 40 -0.29 1.17 -6.97
CA VAL A 40 -0.80 1.15 -5.59
C VAL A 40 -2.27 1.50 -5.58
N LYS A 41 -2.99 0.89 -4.66
CA LYS A 41 -4.41 1.16 -4.45
C LYS A 41 -4.67 1.17 -2.97
N VAL A 42 -5.65 1.99 -2.57
CA VAL A 42 -6.08 2.02 -1.18
C VAL A 42 -7.59 1.84 -1.15
N PHE A 43 -8.03 0.95 -0.29
CA PHE A 43 -9.46 0.76 -0.02
C PHE A 43 -9.72 1.12 1.42
N VAL A 44 -10.90 1.60 1.70
CA VAL A 44 -11.33 1.90 3.05
C VAL A 44 -12.74 1.34 3.23
N THR A 45 -13.02 0.86 4.42
CA THR A 45 -14.34 0.33 4.73
C THR A 45 -15.40 1.41 4.47
N GLN A 46 -16.35 1.11 3.60
CA GLN A 46 -17.43 2.03 3.33
C GLN A 46 -18.46 2.01 4.45
N TYR A 47 -18.70 0.81 5.03
CA TYR A 47 -19.64 0.64 6.10
C TYR A 47 -19.12 -0.41 7.06
N SER A 48 -19.14 -0.11 8.34
CA SER A 48 -18.60 -1.02 9.34
C SER A 48 -19.26 -0.73 10.67
N LEU A 49 -19.38 -1.76 11.48
CA LEU A 49 -19.85 -1.60 12.85
C LEU A 49 -18.72 -1.28 13.81
N GLY A 50 -17.50 -1.34 13.34
CA GLY A 50 -16.33 -1.03 14.14
C GLY A 50 -15.51 0.08 13.49
N PRO A 51 -14.24 0.20 13.86
CA PRO A 51 -13.37 1.19 13.25
C PRO A 51 -13.22 0.96 11.76
N ALA A 52 -13.02 2.04 11.01
CA ALA A 52 -12.78 1.93 9.58
C ALA A 52 -11.46 1.21 9.35
N GLN A 53 -11.47 0.25 8.43
CA GLN A 53 -10.31 -0.52 8.10
C GLN A 53 -9.80 -0.05 6.74
N PHE A 54 -8.47 0.14 6.65
CA PHE A 54 -7.83 0.52 5.39
C PHE A 54 -7.04 -0.66 4.84
N TRP A 55 -6.98 -0.75 3.52
CA TRP A 55 -6.16 -1.73 2.81
C TRP A 55 -5.30 -0.99 1.81
N LEU A 56 -3.98 -1.11 1.94
CA LEU A 56 -3.05 -0.55 0.97
C LEU A 56 -2.47 -1.71 0.19
N LEU A 57 -2.70 -1.71 -1.12
CA LEU A 57 -2.23 -2.77 -2.00
C LEU A 57 -1.17 -2.23 -2.93
N THR A 58 -0.02 -2.88 -2.96
CA THR A 58 1.08 -2.52 -3.85
C THR A 58 1.42 -3.73 -4.69
N GLU A 59 1.29 -3.59 -6.01
CA GLU A 59 1.64 -4.68 -6.91
C GLU A 59 3.15 -4.82 -6.96
N ILE A 60 3.64 -6.05 -6.90
CA ILE A 60 5.07 -6.30 -6.97
C ILE A 60 5.35 -7.30 -8.07
N GLU A 61 6.48 -7.12 -8.73
CA GLU A 61 6.85 -7.99 -9.82
C GLU A 61 7.37 -9.33 -9.31
N ASN A 62 8.13 -9.27 -8.23
CA ASN A 62 8.69 -10.47 -7.65
C ASN A 62 9.22 -10.12 -6.28
N MET A 63 9.65 -11.12 -5.53
CA MET A 63 10.11 -10.90 -4.16
C MET A 63 11.38 -10.06 -4.11
N ALA A 64 12.21 -10.12 -5.14
CA ALA A 64 13.41 -9.28 -5.16
C ALA A 64 13.03 -7.80 -5.24
N SER A 65 12.01 -7.49 -6.05
CA SER A 65 11.53 -6.11 -6.12
C SER A 65 10.98 -5.66 -4.78
N PHE A 66 10.27 -6.56 -4.09
CA PHE A 66 9.73 -6.24 -2.79
C PHE A 66 10.86 -5.96 -1.78
N ASP A 67 11.95 -6.74 -1.87
CA ASP A 67 13.07 -6.55 -0.94
C ASP A 67 13.76 -5.21 -1.13
N SER A 68 13.68 -4.62 -2.32
CA SER A 68 14.29 -3.32 -2.57
C SER A 68 13.35 -2.15 -2.20
N TRP A 69 12.15 -2.45 -1.77
CA TRP A 69 11.16 -1.43 -1.43
C TRP A 69 11.66 -0.43 -0.39
N PRO A 70 12.29 -0.86 0.71
CA PRO A 70 12.74 0.13 1.70
C PRO A 70 13.71 1.15 1.13
N GLU A 71 14.59 0.74 0.23
CA GLU A 71 15.55 1.67 -0.36
C GLU A 71 14.82 2.70 -1.22
N LEU A 72 13.84 2.24 -1.98
CA LEU A 72 13.07 3.16 -2.80
C LEU A 72 12.22 4.08 -1.94
N ALA A 73 11.63 3.52 -0.88
CA ALA A 73 10.76 4.31 -0.03
C ALA A 73 11.51 5.36 0.76
N GLU A 74 12.74 5.06 1.17
CA GLU A 74 13.48 5.93 2.07
C GLU A 74 14.70 6.57 1.44
N GLY A 75 14.97 6.28 0.18
CA GLY A 75 16.12 6.80 -0.49
C GLY A 75 16.00 8.26 -0.88
N GLU A 76 14.82 8.79 -0.91
CA GLU A 76 14.57 10.18 -1.29
C GLU A 76 14.00 10.93 -0.09
N PRO A 77 14.38 12.20 0.09
CA PRO A 77 13.86 12.99 1.21
C PRO A 77 12.33 13.06 1.21
N ARG A 78 11.72 13.20 0.03
CA ARG A 78 10.27 13.27 -0.05
C ARG A 78 9.62 11.96 0.40
N GLY A 79 10.19 10.84 -0.04
CA GLY A 79 9.67 9.54 0.35
C GLY A 79 9.77 9.32 1.85
N ARG A 80 10.93 9.68 2.44
CA ARG A 80 11.09 9.54 3.88
C ARG A 80 10.09 10.39 4.64
N ASP A 81 9.88 11.62 4.19
CA ASP A 81 8.95 12.51 4.86
C ASP A 81 7.54 11.92 4.83
N LEU A 82 7.10 11.45 3.67
CA LEU A 82 5.77 10.89 3.54
C LEU A 82 5.60 9.64 4.40
N MET A 83 6.62 8.77 4.42
CA MET A 83 6.53 7.56 5.23
C MET A 83 6.50 7.88 6.71
N ASN A 84 7.32 8.84 7.14
CA ASN A 84 7.30 9.24 8.55
C ASN A 84 5.96 9.81 8.95
N ARG A 85 5.30 10.52 8.06
CA ARG A 85 4.00 11.11 8.35
C ARG A 85 2.91 10.06 8.39
N VAL A 86 2.91 9.13 7.45
CA VAL A 86 1.83 8.15 7.38
C VAL A 86 1.90 7.17 8.55
N VAL A 87 3.10 6.76 8.98
CA VAL A 87 3.17 5.83 10.10
C VAL A 87 2.61 6.42 11.38
N ARG A 88 2.66 7.75 11.52
CA ARG A 88 2.08 8.38 12.70
C ARG A 88 0.56 8.41 12.67
N MET A 89 -0.02 8.17 11.52
CA MET A 89 -1.47 8.21 11.36
C MET A 89 -2.09 6.82 11.34
N MET A 90 -1.27 5.78 11.37
CA MET A 90 -1.76 4.39 11.27
C MET A 90 -1.54 3.64 12.57
N GLU A 91 -2.40 2.67 12.83
CA GLU A 91 -2.22 1.76 13.95
C GLU A 91 -2.76 0.40 13.58
N ASN A 92 -2.35 -0.60 14.35
CA ASN A 92 -2.75 -1.99 14.12
C ASN A 92 -2.40 -2.44 12.70
N VAL A 93 -1.17 -2.13 12.30
CA VAL A 93 -0.70 -2.42 10.95
C VAL A 93 -0.34 -3.88 10.81
N ARG A 94 -0.82 -4.52 9.74
CA ARG A 94 -0.45 -5.89 9.40
C ARG A 94 -0.14 -5.94 7.92
N GLY A 95 0.84 -6.75 7.57
CA GLY A 95 1.23 -6.85 6.18
C GLY A 95 1.41 -8.29 5.74
N SER A 96 1.17 -8.55 4.48
CA SER A 96 1.40 -9.85 3.88
C SER A 96 1.58 -9.70 2.39
N VAL A 97 2.16 -10.74 1.78
CA VAL A 97 2.27 -10.80 0.33
C VAL A 97 1.29 -11.87 -0.12
N VAL A 98 0.44 -11.52 -1.07
CA VAL A 98 -0.58 -12.43 -1.57
C VAL A 98 -0.42 -12.59 -3.07
N ARG A 99 -0.96 -13.66 -3.59
CA ARG A 99 -0.90 -13.97 -5.00
C ARG A 99 -2.30 -14.23 -5.52
N ASP A 100 -2.57 -13.71 -6.72
CA ASP A 100 -3.85 -13.94 -7.36
C ASP A 100 -3.84 -15.32 -7.98
N LEU A 101 -4.64 -16.21 -7.44
CA LEU A 101 -4.66 -17.60 -7.94
C LEU A 101 -5.20 -17.70 -9.35
N GLU A 102 -6.14 -16.85 -9.68
CA GLU A 102 -6.75 -16.95 -11.00
C GLU A 102 -5.83 -16.44 -12.10
N THR A 103 -5.07 -15.39 -11.77
CA THR A 103 -4.13 -14.86 -12.74
C THR A 103 -3.09 -15.90 -13.11
N THR A 104 -2.59 -16.60 -12.11
CA THR A 104 -1.52 -17.53 -12.38
C THR A 104 -1.99 -18.73 -13.11
N GLY A 105 -3.21 -19.00 -13.07
CA GLY A 105 -3.59 -20.19 -13.68
C GLY A 105 -3.83 -20.12 -15.07
N HIS A 106 -3.92 -19.10 -15.63
CA HIS A 106 -4.41 -19.13 -16.76
C HIS A 106 -3.68 -19.44 -17.71
N GLY A 107 -3.19 -19.44 -17.74
CA GLY A 107 -2.70 -19.92 -18.57
C GLY A 107 -3.27 -21.02 -18.89
N ARG A 108 -3.75 -21.39 -18.60
CA ARG A 108 -4.15 -22.42 -18.83
C ARG A 108 -4.57 -22.52 -19.73
#